data_11e2ed94c9d518d373a2ce3c7bdf5650
#
_entry.id   11e2ed94c9d518d373a2ce3c7bdf5650
#
_cell.length_a   1.000
_cell.length_b   1.000
_cell.length_c   1.000
_cell.angle_alpha   90.00
_cell.angle_beta   90.00
_cell.angle_gamma   90.00
#
_symmetry.space_group_name_H-M   'P 1'
#
loop_
_entity.id
_entity.type
_entity.pdbx_description
1 polymer ?
#
loop_
_entity_poly.entity_id
_entity_poly.type
_entity_poly.pdbx_seq_one_letter_code
_entity_poly.pdbx_strand_id
1 'polypeptide(L)'
;MTMLRLLTLTTAMVLLGGCSPGGTGTPTTSPAISHKSVELTAAVPTARIPVDPVRDAKALRISIISIDNKAQQGIQLNVSIRREGGVAVPVGTAGPFPVDHPSELRLPLTPAMAEVALGPRPEVMVELASALPEQPLNPQITLTVAAAITA
;
A
#
# COMPACT_ATOMS: atom_id res chain seq x y z
N MET A 1 -52.31 9.69 30.54
CA MET A 1 -51.72 8.99 31.69
C MET A 1 -50.23 8.94 31.44
N THR A 2 -49.46 9.91 31.82
CA THR A 2 -48.88 10.21 33.12
C THR A 2 -47.87 9.15 33.54
N MET A 3 -46.63 9.50 33.56
CA MET A 3 -45.56 9.49 34.56
C MET A 3 -44.21 9.29 33.86
N LEU A 4 -43.31 10.22 33.83
CA LEU A 4 -42.60 11.07 34.82
C LEU A 4 -41.53 10.28 35.62
N ARG A 5 -40.29 10.83 35.49
CA ARG A 5 -39.13 10.75 36.42
C ARG A 5 -38.20 9.53 36.17
N LEU A 6 -36.89 9.64 36.27
CA LEU A 6 -36.05 10.38 37.23
C LEU A 6 -34.63 10.58 36.68
N LEU A 7 -34.13 11.74 36.91
CA LEU A 7 -32.76 12.25 36.84
C LEU A 7 -31.90 11.56 37.92
N THR A 8 -30.70 11.12 37.59
CA THR A 8 -29.63 10.98 38.59
C THR A 8 -28.31 11.50 38.04
N LEU A 9 -27.93 12.56 38.65
CA LEU A 9 -26.67 13.25 38.62
C LEU A 9 -25.74 12.58 39.64
N THR A 10 -24.51 12.23 39.29
CA THR A 10 -23.45 11.96 40.27
C THR A 10 -22.08 12.24 39.63
N THR A 11 -21.54 13.37 39.90
CA THR A 11 -20.39 13.72 40.74
C THR A 11 -19.04 13.34 40.21
N ALA A 12 -18.29 14.41 39.93
CA ALA A 12 -16.87 14.50 39.66
C ALA A 12 -16.00 13.85 40.75
N MET A 13 -14.90 13.25 40.35
CA MET A 13 -13.76 13.08 41.21
C MET A 13 -12.46 13.42 40.45
N VAL A 14 -11.96 14.59 40.77
CA VAL A 14 -10.62 15.07 40.42
C VAL A 14 -9.63 14.35 41.35
N LEU A 15 -8.64 13.69 40.80
CA LEU A 15 -7.40 13.34 41.50
C LEU A 15 -6.21 13.91 40.75
N LEU A 16 -5.70 14.97 41.31
CA LEU A 16 -4.36 15.51 41.07
C LEU A 16 -3.32 14.53 41.66
N GLY A 17 -2.26 14.28 40.91
CA GLY A 17 -1.07 13.74 41.53
C GLY A 17 -0.10 13.11 40.55
N GLY A 18 1.04 13.77 40.33
CA GLY A 18 2.24 13.11 39.88
C GLY A 18 2.98 13.75 38.70
N CYS A 19 3.68 14.84 38.94
CA CYS A 19 4.80 15.26 38.10
C CYS A 19 5.89 14.21 38.05
N SER A 20 6.33 13.80 36.88
CA SER A 20 7.68 13.28 36.65
C SER A 20 8.25 13.94 35.39
N PRO A 21 9.37 14.66 35.50
CA PRO A 21 10.05 15.23 34.34
C PRO A 21 11.08 14.21 33.85
N GLY A 22 11.09 13.98 32.55
CA GLY A 22 12.20 13.26 31.96
C GLY A 22 11.83 12.42 30.74
N GLY A 23 12.11 12.97 29.58
CA GLY A 23 12.04 12.22 28.35
C GLY A 23 11.57 13.06 27.17
N THR A 24 12.37 14.00 26.73
CA THR A 24 12.24 14.64 25.42
C THR A 24 12.55 13.63 24.32
N GLY A 25 11.64 12.69 24.12
CA GLY A 25 11.56 11.92 22.91
C GLY A 25 10.62 12.66 21.97
N THR A 26 11.16 13.49 21.09
CA THR A 26 10.42 14.00 19.95
C THR A 26 9.91 12.78 19.18
N PRO A 27 8.58 12.57 19.05
CA PRO A 27 8.10 11.58 18.12
C PRO A 27 8.52 12.10 16.73
N THR A 28 9.48 11.42 16.12
CA THR A 28 9.75 11.57 14.70
C THR A 28 8.51 11.04 14.00
N THR A 29 7.56 11.94 13.77
CA THR A 29 6.42 11.66 12.91
C THR A 29 7.00 11.46 11.52
N SER A 30 7.28 10.22 11.18
CA SER A 30 7.46 9.85 9.77
C SER A 30 6.24 10.39 9.05
N PRO A 31 6.42 11.17 7.98
CA PRO A 31 5.27 11.64 7.21
C PRO A 31 4.47 10.40 6.81
N ALA A 32 3.23 10.35 7.25
CA ALA A 32 2.29 9.34 6.82
C ALA A 32 2.10 9.56 5.32
N ILE A 33 2.87 8.86 4.52
CA ILE A 33 2.70 8.82 3.07
C ILE A 33 1.33 8.19 2.88
N SER A 34 0.37 8.99 2.44
CA SER A 34 -0.99 8.55 2.12
C SER A 34 -0.89 7.62 0.91
N HIS A 35 -0.57 6.37 1.17
CA HIS A 35 -0.51 5.35 0.13
C HIS A 35 -1.93 5.04 -0.31
N LYS A 36 -2.29 5.48 -1.51
CA LYS A 36 -3.49 4.99 -2.18
C LYS A 36 -3.31 3.50 -2.39
N SER A 37 -4.09 2.71 -1.67
CA SER A 37 -4.12 1.25 -1.87
C SER A 37 -5.23 0.89 -2.85
N VAL A 38 -5.00 -0.18 -3.59
CA VAL A 38 -5.95 -0.76 -4.56
C VAL A 38 -6.07 -2.25 -4.31
N GLU A 39 -7.24 -2.79 -4.61
CA GLU A 39 -7.49 -4.22 -4.55
C GLU A 39 -7.32 -4.85 -5.94
N LEU A 40 -6.62 -5.98 -6.00
CA LEU A 40 -6.45 -6.82 -7.16
C LEU A 40 -7.12 -8.16 -6.90
N THR A 41 -7.85 -8.65 -7.90
CA THR A 41 -8.50 -9.96 -7.87
C THR A 41 -8.28 -10.67 -9.19
N ALA A 42 -8.59 -11.96 -9.25
CA ALA A 42 -8.54 -12.68 -10.53
C ALA A 42 -9.50 -12.12 -11.59
N ALA A 43 -10.63 -11.51 -11.15
CA ALA A 43 -11.59 -10.87 -12.05
C ALA A 43 -11.15 -9.46 -12.48
N VAL A 44 -10.42 -8.73 -11.62
CA VAL A 44 -9.86 -7.40 -11.87
C VAL A 44 -8.36 -7.44 -11.54
N PRO A 45 -7.55 -8.06 -12.43
CA PRO A 45 -6.15 -8.32 -12.13
C PRO A 45 -5.25 -7.09 -12.30
N THR A 46 -5.73 -6.01 -12.87
CA THR A 46 -4.95 -4.80 -13.17
C THR A 46 -5.45 -3.60 -12.38
N ALA A 47 -4.52 -2.83 -11.83
CA ALA A 47 -4.83 -1.56 -11.18
C ALA A 47 -3.80 -0.48 -11.51
N ARG A 48 -4.22 0.78 -11.34
CA ARG A 48 -3.38 1.97 -11.48
C ARG A 48 -3.30 2.67 -10.14
N ILE A 49 -2.10 2.93 -9.71
CA ILE A 49 -1.82 3.57 -8.43
C ILE A 49 -1.12 4.90 -8.72
N PRO A 50 -1.77 6.05 -8.52
CA PRO A 50 -1.09 7.33 -8.60
C PRO A 50 -0.01 7.39 -7.52
N VAL A 51 1.16 7.86 -7.88
CA VAL A 51 2.30 8.02 -6.96
C VAL A 51 2.84 9.45 -7.03
N ASP A 52 3.47 9.89 -5.96
CA ASP A 52 4.11 11.19 -5.97
C ASP A 52 5.44 11.14 -6.74
N PRO A 53 5.75 12.18 -7.54
CA PRO A 53 7.04 12.27 -8.22
C PRO A 53 8.17 12.46 -7.19
N VAL A 54 9.24 11.68 -7.32
CA VAL A 54 10.40 11.75 -6.43
C VAL A 54 11.64 12.06 -7.25
N ARG A 55 12.37 13.11 -6.84
CA ARG A 55 13.69 13.40 -7.42
C ARG A 55 14.68 12.31 -7.02
N ASP A 56 15.58 12.00 -7.95
CA ASP A 56 16.59 10.95 -7.76
C ASP A 56 16.01 9.57 -7.41
N ALA A 57 14.85 9.27 -8.02
CA ALA A 57 14.17 8.01 -7.85
C ALA A 57 15.08 6.83 -8.19
N LYS A 58 15.26 5.92 -7.23
CA LYS A 58 16.13 4.74 -7.39
C LYS A 58 15.37 3.44 -7.37
N ALA A 59 14.24 3.41 -6.69
CA ALA A 59 13.43 2.20 -6.60
C ALA A 59 11.94 2.50 -6.53
N LEU A 60 11.17 1.56 -7.01
CA LEU A 60 9.74 1.46 -6.80
C LEU A 60 9.47 0.44 -5.72
N ARG A 61 8.72 0.84 -4.70
CA ARG A 61 8.30 -0.01 -3.60
C ARG A 61 6.84 -0.38 -3.80
N ILE A 62 6.55 -1.67 -3.82
CA ILE A 62 5.20 -2.22 -3.83
C ILE A 62 4.97 -2.88 -2.48
N SER A 63 3.98 -2.39 -1.74
CA SER A 63 3.59 -2.95 -0.45
C SER A 63 2.34 -3.80 -0.64
N ILE A 64 2.44 -5.09 -0.42
CA ILE A 64 1.29 -5.99 -0.33
C ILE A 64 0.78 -5.91 1.11
N ILE A 65 -0.31 -5.18 1.31
CA ILE A 65 -0.87 -4.85 2.63
C ILE A 65 -1.66 -6.03 3.17
N SER A 66 -2.43 -6.68 2.32
CA SER A 66 -3.18 -7.88 2.64
C SER A 66 -3.21 -8.82 1.46
N ILE A 67 -3.32 -10.09 1.74
CA ILE A 67 -3.41 -11.16 0.73
C ILE A 67 -4.29 -12.28 1.26
N ASP A 68 -5.28 -12.68 0.48
CA ASP A 68 -6.02 -13.92 0.66
C ASP A 68 -5.66 -14.87 -0.49
N ASN A 69 -4.87 -15.88 -0.19
CA ASN A 69 -4.40 -16.91 -1.12
C ASN A 69 -4.40 -18.26 -0.43
N LYS A 70 -5.57 -18.70 -0.01
CA LYS A 70 -5.76 -19.97 0.71
C LYS A 70 -5.28 -21.19 -0.07
N ALA A 71 -5.31 -21.10 -1.40
CA ALA A 71 -4.81 -22.15 -2.28
C ALA A 71 -3.27 -22.19 -2.35
N GLN A 72 -2.58 -21.22 -1.74
CA GLN A 72 -1.12 -21.07 -1.82
C GLN A 72 -0.58 -21.13 -3.25
N GLN A 73 -1.35 -20.61 -4.21
CA GLN A 73 -0.92 -20.54 -5.60
C GLN A 73 0.27 -19.57 -5.72
N GLY A 74 1.26 -19.96 -6.50
CA GLY A 74 2.33 -19.05 -6.89
C GLY A 74 1.77 -17.88 -7.72
N ILE A 75 1.96 -16.66 -7.25
CA ILE A 75 1.51 -15.43 -7.90
C ILE A 75 2.67 -14.48 -8.12
N GLN A 76 2.53 -13.61 -9.10
CA GLN A 76 3.46 -12.54 -9.40
C GLN A 76 2.72 -11.26 -9.75
N LEU A 77 3.39 -10.15 -9.53
CA LEU A 77 2.95 -8.82 -9.95
C LEU A 77 3.85 -8.36 -11.09
N ASN A 78 3.27 -8.11 -12.26
CA ASN A 78 3.93 -7.40 -13.35
C ASN A 78 3.77 -5.91 -13.11
N VAL A 79 4.85 -5.19 -13.02
CA VAL A 79 4.85 -3.79 -12.62
C VAL A 79 5.43 -2.94 -13.75
N SER A 80 4.71 -1.88 -14.09
CA SER A 80 5.15 -0.86 -15.03
C SER A 80 4.87 0.53 -14.48
N ILE A 81 5.60 1.52 -14.99
CA ILE A 81 5.40 2.93 -14.65
C ILE A 81 5.10 3.74 -15.90
N ARG A 82 4.22 4.73 -15.77
CA ARG A 82 3.93 5.68 -16.83
C ARG A 82 3.69 7.07 -16.27
N ARG A 83 3.84 8.09 -17.07
CA ARG A 83 3.34 9.44 -16.82
C ARG A 83 1.98 9.62 -17.49
N GLU A 84 1.24 10.60 -17.06
CA GLU A 84 -0.07 10.94 -17.68
C GLU A 84 0.03 11.05 -19.21
N GLY A 85 -0.81 10.33 -19.91
CA GLY A 85 -0.83 10.30 -21.39
C GLY A 85 0.38 9.63 -22.06
N GLY A 86 1.31 9.10 -21.26
CA GLY A 86 2.51 8.43 -21.77
C GLY A 86 2.34 6.92 -21.93
N VAL A 87 3.33 6.30 -22.58
CA VAL A 87 3.44 4.86 -22.73
C VAL A 87 3.93 4.26 -21.40
N ALA A 88 3.39 3.10 -21.03
CA ALA A 88 3.87 2.36 -19.87
C ALA A 88 5.26 1.76 -20.13
N VAL A 89 6.17 1.95 -19.21
CA VAL A 89 7.52 1.38 -19.22
C VAL A 89 7.56 0.24 -18.20
N PRO A 90 7.89 -1.00 -18.60
CA PRO A 90 7.97 -2.10 -17.68
C PRO A 90 9.11 -1.89 -16.68
N VAL A 91 8.83 -2.07 -15.40
CA VAL A 91 9.82 -1.99 -14.31
C VAL A 91 10.34 -3.38 -13.96
N GLY A 92 9.45 -4.36 -13.87
CA GLY A 92 9.82 -5.73 -13.56
C GLY A 92 8.66 -6.56 -13.06
N THR A 93 9.00 -7.77 -12.67
CA THR A 93 8.08 -8.75 -12.10
C THR A 93 8.60 -9.19 -10.75
N ALA A 94 7.74 -9.25 -9.75
CA ALA A 94 8.06 -9.75 -8.42
C ALA A 94 6.83 -10.42 -7.80
N GLY A 95 7.04 -11.33 -6.88
CA GLY A 95 5.97 -12.01 -6.16
C GLY A 95 6.21 -12.04 -4.65
N PRO A 96 5.16 -12.14 -3.84
CA PRO A 96 5.30 -12.31 -2.40
C PRO A 96 5.94 -13.66 -2.07
N PHE A 97 6.75 -13.64 -1.01
CA PHE A 97 7.26 -14.87 -0.42
C PHE A 97 7.31 -14.73 1.11
N PRO A 98 6.55 -15.55 1.84
CA PRO A 98 5.60 -16.57 1.39
C PRO A 98 4.41 -16.01 0.59
N VAL A 99 3.77 -16.85 -0.24
CA VAL A 99 2.74 -16.44 -1.22
C VAL A 99 1.40 -16.03 -0.61
N ASP A 100 1.25 -16.16 0.69
CA ASP A 100 0.04 -15.91 1.48
C ASP A 100 0.28 -14.87 2.60
N HIS A 101 1.43 -14.18 2.59
CA HIS A 101 1.77 -13.20 3.61
C HIS A 101 1.97 -11.79 3.02
N PRO A 102 1.55 -10.75 3.76
CA PRO A 102 1.92 -9.38 3.44
C PRO A 102 3.44 -9.24 3.28
N SER A 103 3.86 -8.48 2.30
CA SER A 103 5.27 -8.32 1.98
C SER A 103 5.55 -7.00 1.30
N GLU A 104 6.81 -6.59 1.28
CA GLU A 104 7.28 -5.43 0.56
C GLU A 104 8.24 -5.87 -0.55
N LEU A 105 7.92 -5.44 -1.76
CA LEU A 105 8.73 -5.71 -2.95
C LEU A 105 9.45 -4.42 -3.35
N ARG A 106 10.73 -4.50 -3.64
CA ARG A 106 11.54 -3.37 -4.09
C ARG A 106 12.09 -3.64 -5.47
N LEU A 107 11.68 -2.83 -6.43
CA LEU A 107 12.09 -2.94 -7.82
C LEU A 107 13.03 -1.77 -8.16
N PRO A 108 14.27 -2.01 -8.60
CA PRO A 108 15.19 -0.95 -8.97
C PRO A 108 14.68 -0.22 -10.22
N LEU A 109 14.85 1.11 -10.24
CA LEU A 109 14.54 1.94 -11.40
C LEU A 109 15.81 2.22 -12.18
N THR A 110 15.76 2.04 -13.49
CA THR A 110 16.78 2.55 -14.39
C THR A 110 16.67 4.06 -14.55
N PRO A 111 17.69 4.77 -15.03
CA PRO A 111 17.60 6.23 -15.29
C PRO A 111 16.41 6.62 -16.16
N ALA A 112 16.10 5.85 -17.20
CA ALA A 112 14.94 6.09 -18.06
C ALA A 112 13.62 5.95 -17.34
N MET A 113 13.48 4.97 -16.44
CA MET A 113 12.28 4.80 -15.59
C MET A 113 12.17 5.92 -14.55
N ALA A 114 13.30 6.37 -13.99
CA ALA A 114 13.35 7.49 -13.07
C ALA A 114 12.87 8.80 -13.71
N GLU A 115 13.19 9.03 -14.98
CA GLU A 115 12.66 10.17 -15.74
C GLU A 115 11.14 10.10 -15.91
N VAL A 116 10.58 8.92 -16.14
CA VAL A 116 9.12 8.71 -16.18
C VAL A 116 8.51 9.00 -14.81
N ALA A 117 9.16 8.57 -13.73
CA ALA A 117 8.75 8.79 -12.35
C ALA A 117 8.75 10.28 -11.95
N LEU A 118 9.58 11.10 -12.59
CA LEU A 118 9.62 12.55 -12.40
C LEU A 118 8.58 13.32 -13.23
N GLY A 119 7.97 12.65 -14.19
CA GLY A 119 6.98 13.27 -15.07
C GLY A 119 5.70 13.70 -14.36
N PRO A 120 4.82 14.41 -15.07
CA PRO A 120 3.55 14.84 -14.51
C PRO A 120 2.67 13.61 -14.20
N ARG A 121 2.12 13.61 -12.98
CA ARG A 121 1.20 12.57 -12.47
C ARG A 121 1.66 11.15 -12.81
N PRO A 122 2.78 10.72 -12.23
CA PRO A 122 3.26 9.37 -12.46
C PRO A 122 2.26 8.35 -11.88
N GLU A 123 2.05 7.28 -12.60
CA GLU A 123 1.19 6.17 -12.20
C GLU A 123 1.98 4.87 -12.27
N VAL A 124 1.81 4.04 -11.27
CA VAL A 124 2.27 2.66 -11.26
C VAL A 124 1.13 1.76 -11.70
N MET A 125 1.36 0.96 -12.71
CA MET A 125 0.43 -0.07 -13.15
C MET A 125 0.90 -1.39 -12.58
N VAL A 126 -0.01 -2.09 -11.90
CA VAL A 126 0.25 -3.40 -11.32
C VAL A 126 -0.73 -4.39 -11.91
N GLU A 127 -0.23 -5.51 -12.36
CA GLU A 127 -1.01 -6.62 -12.89
C GLU A 127 -0.71 -7.89 -12.10
N LEU A 128 -1.75 -8.49 -11.54
CA LEU A 128 -1.68 -9.77 -10.85
C LEU A 128 -1.71 -10.90 -11.88
N ALA A 129 -0.73 -11.78 -11.84
CA ALA A 129 -0.62 -12.93 -12.73
C ALA A 129 -0.27 -14.21 -11.94
N SER A 130 -0.52 -15.36 -12.53
CA SER A 130 0.02 -16.61 -12.02
C SER A 130 1.54 -16.66 -12.26
N ALA A 131 2.29 -17.16 -11.29
CA ALA A 131 3.72 -17.42 -11.46
C ALA A 131 4.00 -18.53 -12.48
N LEU A 132 3.00 -19.38 -12.72
CA LEU A 132 3.04 -20.41 -13.77
C LEU A 132 2.13 -19.97 -14.92
N PRO A 133 2.69 -19.65 -16.11
CA PRO A 133 1.90 -19.11 -17.24
C PRO A 133 0.75 -20.00 -17.70
N GLU A 134 0.90 -21.29 -17.56
CA GLU A 134 -0.09 -22.32 -17.95
C GLU A 134 -1.24 -22.44 -16.93
N GLN A 135 -1.09 -21.87 -15.73
CA GLN A 135 -2.06 -22.00 -14.65
C GLN A 135 -2.88 -20.73 -14.54
N PRO A 136 -4.21 -20.78 -14.69
CA PRO A 136 -5.06 -19.63 -14.47
C PRO A 136 -5.02 -19.20 -13.00
N LEU A 137 -5.24 -17.91 -12.74
CA LEU A 137 -5.40 -17.40 -11.38
C LEU A 137 -6.61 -18.02 -10.70
N ASN A 138 -6.42 -18.45 -9.46
CA ASN A 138 -7.53 -18.89 -8.62
C ASN A 138 -8.48 -17.70 -8.38
N PRO A 139 -9.79 -17.84 -8.66
CA PRO A 139 -10.77 -16.76 -8.53
C PRO A 139 -10.95 -16.24 -7.11
N GLN A 140 -10.47 -16.96 -6.10
CA GLN A 140 -10.54 -16.56 -4.69
C GLN A 140 -9.33 -15.73 -4.24
N ILE A 141 -8.34 -15.51 -5.09
CA ILE A 141 -7.18 -14.69 -4.73
C ILE A 141 -7.57 -13.22 -4.72
N THR A 142 -7.26 -12.55 -3.61
CA THR A 142 -7.39 -11.11 -3.47
C THR A 142 -6.14 -10.52 -2.83
N LEU A 143 -5.68 -9.39 -3.35
CA LEU A 143 -4.54 -8.63 -2.81
C LEU A 143 -4.92 -7.17 -2.65
N THR A 144 -4.51 -6.57 -1.54
CA THR A 144 -4.49 -5.11 -1.41
C THR A 144 -3.05 -4.63 -1.53
N VAL A 145 -2.79 -3.78 -2.50
CA VAL A 145 -1.45 -3.29 -2.81
C VAL A 145 -1.38 -1.77 -2.78
N ALA A 146 -0.24 -1.24 -2.39
CA ALA A 146 0.10 0.17 -2.51
C ALA A 146 1.47 0.31 -3.18
N ALA A 147 1.72 1.47 -3.77
CA ALA A 147 2.99 1.76 -4.43
C ALA A 147 3.56 3.10 -3.98
N ALA A 148 4.88 3.19 -3.90
CA ALA A 148 5.61 4.43 -3.65
C ALA A 148 6.94 4.42 -4.40
N ILE A 149 7.37 5.61 -4.85
CA ILE A 149 8.71 5.80 -5.41
C ILE A 149 9.63 6.22 -4.27
N THR A 150 10.85 5.70 -4.26
CA THR A 150 11.87 6.03 -3.25
C THR A 150 13.17 6.49 -3.92
N ALA A 151 13.83 7.45 -3.26
CA ALA A 151 15.15 7.94 -3.62
C ALA A 151 16.26 6.96 -3.25
#